data_12ca0abe1c7a482d972dde4f4575935a
#
_entry.id   12ca0abe1c7a482d972dde4f4575935a
#
_cell.length_a   1.000
_cell.length_b   1.000
_cell.length_c   1.000
_cell.angle_alpha   90.00
_cell.angle_beta   90.00
_cell.angle_gamma   90.00
#
_symmetry.space_group_name_H-M   'P 1'
#
loop_
_entity.id
_entity.type
_entity.pdbx_description
1 polymer ?
#
loop_
_entity_poly.entity_id
_entity_poly.type
_entity_poly.pdbx_seq_one_letter_code
_entity_poly.pdbx_strand_id
1 'polypeptide(L)'
;MDLGIAGRWALVCAASKGLGKGCARALVSEGVHVAITARGADALEATAAELRALNPAVQVRTVAGDITTAEGRAAALAALPQVDILVNNAGGPPPGDFRDWDRATWIAAIDANMLTPIELMKATVDAMADRGFGRVVNITSGAVKAPMDVLGLSNGARTGLTGFVAGLARQSRLAARNVTINNLLPGAFDTDRLRKTMEGAAAKT
;
A
#
# COMPACT_ATOMS: atom_id res chain seq x y z
N MET A 1 5.86 8.40 22.10
CA MET A 1 6.27 7.01 22.37
C MET A 1 7.37 6.69 21.37
N ASP A 2 8.49 6.15 21.77
CA ASP A 2 9.51 5.70 20.83
C ASP A 2 9.09 4.36 20.23
N LEU A 3 8.93 4.31 18.91
CA LEU A 3 8.57 3.10 18.16
C LEU A 3 9.79 2.28 17.70
N GLY A 4 11.01 2.77 17.93
CA GLY A 4 12.26 2.13 17.52
C GLY A 4 12.43 2.03 15.99
N ILE A 5 11.81 2.94 15.22
CA ILE A 5 11.83 2.93 13.75
C ILE A 5 12.56 4.11 13.11
N ALA A 6 13.03 5.07 13.89
CA ALA A 6 13.80 6.21 13.39
C ALA A 6 15.05 5.74 12.60
N GLY A 7 15.37 6.41 11.52
CA GLY A 7 16.47 6.05 10.61
C GLY A 7 16.23 4.84 9.69
N ARG A 8 15.09 4.15 9.81
CA ARG A 8 14.69 3.07 8.91
C ARG A 8 14.26 3.61 7.55
N TRP A 9 14.21 2.73 6.55
CA TRP A 9 13.73 3.05 5.21
C TRP A 9 12.39 2.39 4.92
N ALA A 10 11.44 3.20 4.45
CA ALA A 10 10.11 2.73 4.07
C ALA A 10 9.82 2.96 2.60
N LEU A 11 9.25 1.95 1.95
CA LEU A 11 8.56 2.09 0.66
C LEU A 11 7.07 2.26 0.91
N VAL A 12 6.48 3.37 0.45
CA VAL A 12 5.05 3.65 0.59
C VAL A 12 4.40 3.80 -0.79
N CYS A 13 3.57 2.83 -1.14
CA CYS A 13 2.91 2.80 -2.44
C CYS A 13 1.67 3.69 -2.49
N ALA A 14 1.38 4.27 -3.69
CA ALA A 14 0.24 5.15 -3.96
C ALA A 14 0.10 6.28 -2.92
N ALA A 15 1.19 7.00 -2.68
CA ALA A 15 1.33 7.95 -1.57
C ALA A 15 1.19 9.42 -1.96
N SER A 16 0.76 9.75 -3.18
CA SER A 16 0.51 11.15 -3.57
C SER A 16 -0.71 11.77 -2.88
N LYS A 17 -1.59 10.97 -2.28
CA LYS A 17 -2.78 11.42 -1.56
C LYS A 17 -3.39 10.31 -0.68
N GLY A 18 -4.45 10.66 0.06
CA GLY A 18 -5.27 9.70 0.83
C GLY A 18 -4.46 8.91 1.86
N LEU A 19 -4.78 7.62 1.99
CA LEU A 19 -4.21 6.75 3.01
C LEU A 19 -2.69 6.56 2.86
N GLY A 20 -2.19 6.42 1.64
CA GLY A 20 -0.75 6.29 1.39
C GLY A 20 0.02 7.53 1.85
N LYS A 21 -0.47 8.74 1.53
CA LYS A 21 0.10 10.01 2.03
C LYS A 21 0.04 10.08 3.56
N GLY A 22 -1.08 9.65 4.17
CA GLY A 22 -1.23 9.59 5.62
C GLY A 22 -0.19 8.67 6.29
N CYS A 23 0.04 7.49 5.72
CA CYS A 23 1.07 6.56 6.18
C CYS A 23 2.48 7.15 6.03
N ALA A 24 2.80 7.74 4.88
CA ALA A 24 4.10 8.38 4.66
C ALA A 24 4.35 9.51 5.64
N ARG A 25 3.33 10.34 5.91
CA ARG A 25 3.40 11.42 6.90
C ARG A 25 3.69 10.90 8.30
N ALA A 26 2.98 9.87 8.74
CA ALA A 26 3.19 9.26 10.06
C ALA A 26 4.63 8.70 10.18
N LEU A 27 5.12 7.98 9.17
CA LEU A 27 6.47 7.45 9.16
C LEU A 27 7.55 8.55 9.20
N VAL A 28 7.38 9.61 8.41
CA VAL A 28 8.29 10.76 8.42
C VAL A 28 8.30 11.47 9.77
N SER A 29 7.15 11.61 10.44
CA SER A 29 7.07 12.18 11.79
C SER A 29 7.85 11.35 12.83
N GLU A 30 7.95 10.04 12.62
CA GLU A 30 8.72 9.12 13.47
C GLU A 30 10.19 8.96 13.03
N GLY A 31 10.69 9.84 12.16
CA GLY A 31 12.09 9.85 11.73
C GLY A 31 12.46 8.79 10.71
N VAL A 32 11.49 8.22 9.98
CA VAL A 32 11.71 7.21 8.94
C VAL A 32 11.98 7.88 7.60
N HIS A 33 13.04 7.45 6.91
CA HIS A 33 13.29 7.81 5.51
C HIS A 33 12.27 7.11 4.61
N VAL A 34 11.73 7.80 3.60
CA VAL A 34 10.69 7.23 2.75
C VAL A 34 11.02 7.35 1.26
N ALA A 35 10.71 6.30 0.51
CA ALA A 35 10.44 6.40 -0.92
C ALA A 35 8.93 6.31 -1.12
N ILE A 36 8.34 7.28 -1.79
CA ILE A 36 6.90 7.33 -2.08
C ILE A 36 6.66 7.15 -3.56
N THR A 37 5.63 6.36 -3.92
CA THR A 37 5.30 6.11 -5.33
C THR A 37 3.91 6.59 -5.69
N ALA A 38 3.73 7.05 -6.90
CA ALA A 38 2.43 7.28 -7.54
C ALA A 38 2.60 7.45 -9.05
N ARG A 39 1.52 7.34 -9.82
CA ARG A 39 1.55 7.53 -11.28
C ARG A 39 1.73 8.99 -11.70
N GLY A 40 1.15 9.93 -10.96
CA GLY A 40 1.24 11.37 -11.26
C GLY A 40 2.45 12.00 -10.56
N ALA A 41 3.42 12.48 -11.34
CA ALA A 41 4.66 13.06 -10.83
C ALA A 41 4.43 14.34 -10.01
N ASP A 42 3.64 15.28 -10.52
CA ASP A 42 3.41 16.59 -9.89
C ASP A 42 2.77 16.46 -8.49
N ALA A 43 1.71 15.65 -8.37
CA ALA A 43 1.05 15.41 -7.10
C ALA A 43 1.95 14.64 -6.11
N LEU A 44 2.83 13.77 -6.63
CA LEU A 44 3.78 13.04 -5.83
C LEU A 44 4.86 13.98 -5.28
N GLU A 45 5.41 14.87 -6.12
CA GLU A 45 6.43 15.83 -5.70
C GLU A 45 5.87 16.89 -4.73
N ALA A 46 4.63 17.34 -4.93
CA ALA A 46 3.95 18.19 -3.97
C ALA A 46 3.85 17.53 -2.59
N THR A 47 3.50 16.24 -2.55
CA THR A 47 3.49 15.46 -1.30
C THR A 47 4.89 15.32 -0.72
N ALA A 48 5.90 15.08 -1.53
CA ALA A 48 7.29 14.98 -1.06
C ALA A 48 7.79 16.29 -0.44
N ALA A 49 7.43 17.42 -1.03
CA ALA A 49 7.77 18.75 -0.47
C ALA A 49 7.15 18.94 0.93
N GLU A 50 5.87 18.57 1.11
CA GLU A 50 5.22 18.62 2.43
C GLU A 50 5.92 17.70 3.46
N LEU A 51 6.31 16.49 3.04
CA LEU A 51 7.00 15.54 3.91
C LEU A 51 8.39 16.01 4.31
N ARG A 52 9.15 16.59 3.39
CA ARG A 52 10.47 17.20 3.68
C ARG A 52 10.35 18.39 4.64
N ALA A 53 9.30 19.20 4.48
CA ALA A 53 9.02 20.30 5.39
C ALA A 53 8.62 19.83 6.80
N LEU A 54 7.92 18.69 6.90
CA LEU A 54 7.47 18.10 8.17
C LEU A 54 8.67 17.64 9.03
N ASN A 55 9.66 16.99 8.41
CA ASN A 55 10.88 16.56 9.10
C ASN A 55 12.08 16.66 8.16
N PRO A 56 12.86 17.78 8.23
CA PRO A 56 14.02 17.97 7.38
C PRO A 56 15.20 17.00 7.61
N ALA A 57 15.18 16.25 8.72
CA ALA A 57 16.24 15.28 9.03
C ALA A 57 16.09 13.96 8.27
N VAL A 58 14.92 13.68 7.65
CA VAL A 58 14.70 12.47 6.90
C VAL A 58 14.84 12.67 5.39
N GLN A 59 15.21 11.60 4.70
CA GLN A 59 15.23 11.62 3.24
C GLN A 59 13.85 11.23 2.69
N VAL A 60 13.37 12.01 1.72
CA VAL A 60 12.12 11.72 0.99
C VAL A 60 12.44 11.62 -0.49
N ARG A 61 12.28 10.42 -1.06
CA ARG A 61 12.48 10.11 -2.49
C ARG A 61 11.16 9.90 -3.18
N THR A 62 11.05 10.32 -4.42
CA THR A 62 9.85 10.15 -5.26
C THR A 62 10.14 9.20 -6.40
N VAL A 63 9.19 8.30 -6.68
CA VAL A 63 9.24 7.41 -7.85
C VAL A 63 7.90 7.51 -8.57
N ALA A 64 7.87 8.30 -9.63
CA ALA A 64 6.70 8.37 -10.50
C ALA A 64 6.65 7.14 -11.41
N GLY A 65 5.55 6.39 -11.35
CA GLY A 65 5.38 5.18 -12.15
C GLY A 65 4.20 4.34 -11.68
N ASP A 66 3.89 3.32 -12.46
CA ASP A 66 2.83 2.36 -12.10
C ASP A 66 3.44 1.18 -11.35
N ILE A 67 3.13 1.06 -10.08
CA ILE A 67 3.62 0.00 -9.20
C ILE A 67 3.09 -1.39 -9.59
N THR A 68 2.04 -1.47 -10.43
CA THR A 68 1.50 -2.75 -10.90
C THR A 68 2.38 -3.37 -12.01
N THR A 69 3.25 -2.60 -12.63
CA THR A 69 4.20 -3.09 -13.63
C THR A 69 5.50 -3.59 -13.00
N ALA A 70 6.20 -4.47 -13.69
CA ALA A 70 7.51 -4.97 -13.25
C ALA A 70 8.54 -3.83 -13.16
N GLU A 71 8.54 -2.94 -14.15
CA GLU A 71 9.41 -1.78 -14.25
C GLU A 71 9.15 -0.79 -13.10
N GLY A 72 7.88 -0.52 -12.80
CA GLY A 72 7.49 0.35 -11.69
C GLY A 72 7.92 -0.21 -10.34
N ARG A 73 7.76 -1.52 -10.12
CA ARG A 73 8.25 -2.17 -8.89
C ARG A 73 9.78 -2.14 -8.80
N ALA A 74 10.47 -2.42 -9.88
CA ALA A 74 11.93 -2.38 -9.92
C ALA A 74 12.45 -0.97 -9.62
N ALA A 75 11.89 0.06 -10.24
CA ALA A 75 12.26 1.45 -10.00
C ALA A 75 11.99 1.87 -8.54
N ALA A 76 10.85 1.47 -7.98
CA ALA A 76 10.51 1.76 -6.60
C ALA A 76 11.50 1.12 -5.60
N LEU A 77 11.86 -0.14 -5.81
CA LEU A 77 12.83 -0.85 -4.96
C LEU A 77 14.25 -0.29 -5.10
N ALA A 78 14.68 0.05 -6.31
CA ALA A 78 16.00 0.65 -6.57
C ALA A 78 16.16 2.06 -5.98
N ALA A 79 15.07 2.74 -5.66
CA ALA A 79 15.12 4.07 -5.06
C ALA A 79 15.55 4.07 -3.58
N LEU A 80 15.64 2.91 -2.93
CA LEU A 80 16.02 2.78 -1.53
C LEU A 80 17.32 1.97 -1.38
N PRO A 81 18.16 2.27 -0.37
CA PRO A 81 19.30 1.42 -0.05
C PRO A 81 18.86 0.04 0.48
N GLN A 82 17.70 0.01 1.15
CA GLN A 82 17.04 -1.17 1.67
C GLN A 82 15.58 -0.86 1.96
N VAL A 83 14.74 -1.89 2.08
CA VAL A 83 13.36 -1.75 2.55
C VAL A 83 13.24 -2.40 3.92
N ASP A 84 13.00 -1.60 4.95
CA ASP A 84 12.75 -2.06 6.32
C ASP A 84 11.23 -2.08 6.60
N ILE A 85 10.52 -1.14 5.99
CA ILE A 85 9.06 -0.99 6.13
C ILE A 85 8.46 -0.94 4.72
N LEU A 86 7.47 -1.79 4.47
CA LEU A 86 6.72 -1.82 3.21
C LEU A 86 5.26 -1.51 3.48
N VAL A 87 4.76 -0.42 2.91
CA VAL A 87 3.32 -0.09 2.92
C VAL A 87 2.75 -0.33 1.54
N ASN A 88 2.12 -1.48 1.37
CA ASN A 88 1.38 -1.82 0.17
C ASN A 88 0.04 -1.09 0.17
N ASN A 89 -0.16 -0.28 -0.83
CA ASN A 89 -1.40 0.46 -1.07
C ASN A 89 -1.59 0.63 -2.59
N ALA A 90 -2.80 0.54 -3.04
CA ALA A 90 -3.16 0.78 -4.45
C ALA A 90 -4.53 1.45 -4.52
N GLY A 91 -4.81 2.09 -5.65
CA GLY A 91 -6.17 2.50 -5.96
C GLY A 91 -7.06 1.28 -5.99
N GLY A 92 -8.16 1.29 -5.21
CA GLY A 92 -9.10 0.18 -5.30
C GLY A 92 -9.84 0.17 -6.63
N PRO A 93 -10.36 -0.98 -7.08
CA PRO A 93 -11.15 -1.09 -8.28
C PRO A 93 -12.48 -0.31 -8.15
N PRO A 94 -13.13 0.03 -9.28
CA PRO A 94 -14.41 0.73 -9.27
C PRO A 94 -15.50 -0.12 -8.59
N PRO A 95 -16.44 0.52 -7.87
CA PRO A 95 -17.67 -0.14 -7.44
C PRO A 95 -18.61 -0.35 -8.62
N GLY A 96 -19.48 -1.34 -8.56
CA GLY A 96 -20.46 -1.60 -9.61
C GLY A 96 -21.23 -2.89 -9.42
N ASP A 97 -22.02 -3.28 -10.41
CA ASP A 97 -22.67 -4.58 -10.46
C ASP A 97 -21.69 -5.64 -11.02
N PHE A 98 -21.71 -6.85 -10.45
CA PHE A 98 -20.80 -7.91 -10.90
C PHE A 98 -21.06 -8.36 -12.35
N ARG A 99 -22.24 -8.08 -12.87
CA ARG A 99 -22.63 -8.41 -14.25
C ARG A 99 -21.98 -7.49 -15.27
N ASP A 100 -21.55 -6.29 -14.84
CA ASP A 100 -20.92 -5.28 -15.70
C ASP A 100 -19.41 -5.49 -15.85
N TRP A 101 -18.82 -6.38 -15.04
CA TRP A 101 -17.36 -6.61 -15.03
C TRP A 101 -16.98 -7.81 -15.89
N ASP A 102 -16.23 -7.57 -16.91
CA ASP A 102 -15.61 -8.60 -17.73
C ASP A 102 -14.39 -9.22 -17.04
N ARG A 103 -13.84 -10.26 -17.66
CA ARG A 103 -12.66 -10.96 -17.17
C ARG A 103 -11.45 -10.04 -17.05
N ALA A 104 -11.27 -9.11 -17.97
CA ALA A 104 -10.13 -8.18 -17.98
C ALA A 104 -10.17 -7.25 -16.75
N THR A 105 -11.35 -6.73 -16.42
CA THR A 105 -11.60 -5.91 -15.23
C THR A 105 -11.29 -6.69 -13.94
N TRP A 106 -11.68 -7.96 -13.85
CA TRP A 106 -11.33 -8.83 -12.72
C TRP A 106 -9.82 -9.04 -12.61
N ILE A 107 -9.12 -9.34 -13.70
CA ILE A 107 -7.67 -9.55 -13.71
C ILE A 107 -6.95 -8.27 -13.26
N ALA A 108 -7.34 -7.10 -13.77
CA ALA A 108 -6.76 -5.83 -13.36
C ALA A 108 -6.95 -5.54 -11.86
N ALA A 109 -8.12 -5.88 -11.31
CA ALA A 109 -8.38 -5.73 -9.87
C ALA A 109 -7.51 -6.67 -9.02
N ILE A 110 -7.37 -7.93 -9.44
CA ILE A 110 -6.52 -8.94 -8.77
C ILE A 110 -5.05 -8.52 -8.86
N ASP A 111 -4.60 -8.12 -10.03
CA ASP A 111 -3.22 -7.69 -10.24
C ASP A 111 -2.84 -6.54 -9.31
N ALA A 112 -3.63 -5.45 -9.32
CA ALA A 112 -3.33 -4.27 -8.53
C ALA A 112 -3.47 -4.48 -7.01
N ASN A 113 -4.45 -5.29 -6.55
CA ASN A 113 -4.81 -5.36 -5.13
C ASN A 113 -4.44 -6.68 -4.44
N MET A 114 -3.88 -7.64 -5.19
CA MET A 114 -3.40 -8.93 -4.67
C MET A 114 -2.00 -9.27 -5.16
N LEU A 115 -1.78 -9.37 -6.48
CA LEU A 115 -0.50 -9.82 -7.03
C LEU A 115 0.62 -8.79 -6.82
N THR A 116 0.37 -7.52 -7.07
CA THR A 116 1.36 -6.45 -6.84
C THR A 116 1.88 -6.42 -5.39
N PRO A 117 1.03 -6.43 -4.34
CA PRO A 117 1.50 -6.60 -2.96
C PRO A 117 2.31 -7.88 -2.74
N ILE A 118 1.90 -9.00 -3.34
CA ILE A 118 2.62 -10.27 -3.23
C ILE A 118 4.02 -10.17 -3.83
N GLU A 119 4.16 -9.61 -5.03
CA GLU A 119 5.45 -9.42 -5.69
C GLU A 119 6.39 -8.48 -4.90
N LEU A 120 5.86 -7.42 -4.29
CA LEU A 120 6.65 -6.53 -3.43
C LEU A 120 7.08 -7.24 -2.14
N MET A 121 6.21 -8.04 -1.51
CA MET A 121 6.59 -8.86 -0.35
C MET A 121 7.65 -9.89 -0.72
N LYS A 122 7.48 -10.60 -1.84
CA LYS A 122 8.48 -11.57 -2.36
C LYS A 122 9.85 -10.93 -2.56
N ALA A 123 9.91 -9.68 -3.02
CA ALA A 123 11.15 -8.97 -3.25
C ALA A 123 11.82 -8.42 -1.97
N THR A 124 11.14 -8.40 -0.83
CA THR A 124 11.62 -7.68 0.35
C THR A 124 11.74 -8.49 1.62
N VAL A 125 10.84 -9.47 1.87
CA VAL A 125 10.73 -10.12 3.19
C VAL A 125 11.95 -10.95 3.57
N ASP A 126 12.62 -11.57 2.62
CA ASP A 126 13.82 -12.38 2.89
C ASP A 126 14.97 -11.47 3.35
N ALA A 127 15.23 -10.39 2.63
CA ALA A 127 16.22 -9.41 3.04
C ALA A 127 15.89 -8.72 4.38
N MET A 128 14.61 -8.49 4.68
CA MET A 128 14.16 -8.04 6.00
C MET A 128 14.53 -9.07 7.08
N ALA A 129 14.25 -10.35 6.83
CA ALA A 129 14.57 -11.43 7.76
C ALA A 129 16.07 -11.57 7.99
N ASP A 130 16.89 -11.46 6.96
CA ASP A 130 18.36 -11.51 7.06
C ASP A 130 18.90 -10.39 7.95
N ARG A 131 18.32 -9.19 7.88
CA ARG A 131 18.67 -8.05 8.73
C ARG A 131 18.04 -8.09 10.13
N GLY A 132 17.13 -9.03 10.42
CA GLY A 132 16.47 -9.16 11.72
C GLY A 132 15.42 -8.08 12.01
N PHE A 133 14.89 -7.43 10.97
CA PHE A 133 13.82 -6.45 11.08
C PHE A 133 13.03 -6.30 9.79
N GLY A 134 11.69 -6.32 9.89
CA GLY A 134 10.80 -6.02 8.78
C GLY A 134 9.38 -5.70 9.24
N ARG A 135 8.75 -4.73 8.60
CA ARG A 135 7.34 -4.37 8.84
C ARG A 135 6.63 -4.24 7.50
N VAL A 136 5.68 -5.12 7.28
CA VAL A 136 4.81 -5.04 6.09
C VAL A 136 3.40 -4.71 6.53
N VAL A 137 2.85 -3.67 5.94
CA VAL A 137 1.45 -3.24 6.14
C VAL A 137 0.76 -3.21 4.79
N ASN A 138 -0.26 -4.04 4.62
CA ASN A 138 -1.11 -4.03 3.44
C ASN A 138 -2.39 -3.24 3.75
N ILE A 139 -2.63 -2.16 3.04
CA ILE A 139 -3.87 -1.40 3.13
C ILE A 139 -4.93 -2.13 2.32
N THR A 140 -5.80 -2.86 3.00
CA THR A 140 -6.86 -3.65 2.38
C THR A 140 -8.22 -2.91 2.44
N SER A 141 -9.24 -3.50 3.05
CA SER A 141 -10.58 -2.90 3.17
C SER A 141 -11.35 -3.55 4.31
N GLY A 142 -12.19 -2.79 4.98
CA GLY A 142 -13.22 -3.30 5.89
C GLY A 142 -14.15 -4.32 5.22
N ALA A 143 -14.33 -4.22 3.91
CA ALA A 143 -15.12 -5.16 3.11
C ALA A 143 -14.57 -6.60 3.10
N VAL A 144 -13.33 -6.83 3.54
CA VAL A 144 -12.81 -8.20 3.78
C VAL A 144 -13.59 -8.91 4.90
N LYS A 145 -14.06 -8.16 5.90
CA LYS A 145 -14.83 -8.68 7.03
C LYS A 145 -16.34 -8.52 6.87
N ALA A 146 -16.75 -7.45 6.18
CA ALA A 146 -18.16 -7.16 5.88
C ALA A 146 -18.29 -6.88 4.37
N PRO A 147 -18.33 -7.93 3.52
CA PRO A 147 -18.43 -7.77 2.08
C PRO A 147 -19.67 -6.99 1.66
N MET A 148 -19.48 -6.11 0.68
CA MET A 148 -20.56 -5.32 0.07
C MET A 148 -20.69 -5.75 -1.40
N ASP A 149 -21.91 -5.92 -1.89
CA ASP A 149 -22.20 -6.37 -3.26
C ASP A 149 -21.55 -5.49 -4.32
N VAL A 150 -21.67 -4.17 -4.17
CA VAL A 150 -21.08 -3.19 -5.09
C VAL A 150 -19.54 -3.16 -5.09
N LEU A 151 -18.88 -3.86 -4.18
CA LEU A 151 -17.42 -3.93 -4.07
C LEU A 151 -16.84 -5.29 -4.47
N GLY A 152 -17.54 -6.08 -5.29
CA GLY A 152 -17.16 -7.45 -5.63
C GLY A 152 -15.72 -7.63 -6.08
N LEU A 153 -15.21 -6.76 -6.97
CA LEU A 153 -13.81 -6.76 -7.40
C LEU A 153 -12.83 -6.58 -6.22
N SER A 154 -13.13 -5.63 -5.33
CA SER A 154 -12.32 -5.37 -4.14
C SER A 154 -12.42 -6.51 -3.12
N ASN A 155 -13.65 -7.04 -2.91
CA ASN A 155 -13.88 -8.16 -2.01
C ASN A 155 -13.04 -9.37 -2.42
N GLY A 156 -13.08 -9.75 -3.71
CA GLY A 156 -12.32 -10.89 -4.24
C GLY A 156 -10.81 -10.72 -4.09
N ALA A 157 -10.26 -9.62 -4.62
CA ALA A 157 -8.81 -9.39 -4.63
C ALA A 157 -8.23 -9.24 -3.21
N ARG A 158 -8.87 -8.47 -2.33
CA ARG A 158 -8.34 -8.18 -0.99
C ARG A 158 -8.56 -9.32 0.01
N THR A 159 -9.61 -10.11 -0.16
CA THR A 159 -9.79 -11.34 0.62
C THR A 159 -8.74 -12.38 0.21
N GLY A 160 -8.44 -12.51 -1.09
CA GLY A 160 -7.36 -13.35 -1.57
C GLY A 160 -6.00 -12.96 -0.99
N LEU A 161 -5.66 -11.67 -1.02
CA LEU A 161 -4.45 -11.15 -0.36
C LEU A 161 -4.44 -11.46 1.14
N THR A 162 -5.58 -11.30 1.82
CA THR A 162 -5.68 -11.55 3.27
C THR A 162 -5.42 -13.01 3.60
N GLY A 163 -5.95 -13.94 2.81
CA GLY A 163 -5.68 -15.37 2.97
C GLY A 163 -4.21 -15.71 2.73
N PHE A 164 -3.60 -15.17 1.67
CA PHE A 164 -2.18 -15.33 1.40
C PHE A 164 -1.30 -14.83 2.57
N VAL A 165 -1.57 -13.61 3.05
CA VAL A 165 -0.81 -12.99 4.16
C VAL A 165 -0.95 -13.81 5.44
N ALA A 166 -2.14 -14.37 5.73
CA ALA A 166 -2.34 -15.21 6.91
C ALA A 166 -1.44 -16.46 6.90
N GLY A 167 -1.15 -17.03 5.73
CA GLY A 167 -0.18 -18.12 5.58
C GLY A 167 1.25 -17.64 5.70
N LEU A 168 1.62 -16.59 4.97
CA LEU A 168 2.98 -16.07 4.93
C LEU A 168 3.45 -15.58 6.31
N ALA A 169 2.61 -14.84 7.04
CA ALA A 169 2.95 -14.28 8.36
C ALA A 169 3.22 -15.34 9.45
N ARG A 170 2.78 -16.59 9.22
CA ARG A 170 3.03 -17.72 10.13
C ARG A 170 4.34 -18.46 9.89
N GLN A 171 5.07 -18.10 8.85
CA GLN A 171 6.37 -18.73 8.60
C GLN A 171 7.35 -18.40 9.72
N SER A 172 7.81 -19.43 10.44
CA SER A 172 8.74 -19.29 11.57
C SER A 172 10.02 -18.56 11.17
N ARG A 173 10.51 -18.76 9.95
CA ARG A 173 11.66 -18.05 9.40
C ARG A 173 11.51 -16.53 9.45
N LEU A 174 10.33 -16.01 9.13
CA LEU A 174 10.05 -14.56 9.16
C LEU A 174 9.80 -14.08 10.59
N ALA A 175 8.93 -14.76 11.32
CA ALA A 175 8.54 -14.37 12.67
C ALA A 175 9.73 -14.38 13.66
N ALA A 176 10.57 -15.42 13.62
CA ALA A 176 11.78 -15.54 14.46
C ALA A 176 12.85 -14.47 14.12
N ARG A 177 12.76 -13.84 12.95
CA ARG A 177 13.65 -12.78 12.49
C ARG A 177 13.01 -11.38 12.59
N ASN A 178 12.01 -11.22 13.45
CA ASN A 178 11.36 -9.95 13.73
C ASN A 178 10.73 -9.29 12.47
N VAL A 179 10.22 -10.11 11.53
CA VAL A 179 9.44 -9.65 10.39
C VAL A 179 7.96 -9.84 10.68
N THR A 180 7.19 -8.76 10.64
CA THR A 180 5.73 -8.80 10.82
C THR A 180 5.02 -8.37 9.55
N ILE A 181 3.94 -9.07 9.21
CA ILE A 181 3.13 -8.80 8.02
C ILE A 181 1.67 -8.67 8.45
N ASN A 182 1.09 -7.50 8.28
CA ASN A 182 -0.25 -7.18 8.76
C ASN A 182 -1.11 -6.59 7.65
N ASN A 183 -2.41 -6.86 7.74
CA ASN A 183 -3.42 -6.20 6.91
C ASN A 183 -4.15 -5.15 7.74
N LEU A 184 -4.14 -3.91 7.28
CA LEU A 184 -4.99 -2.85 7.80
C LEU A 184 -6.31 -2.83 7.01
N LEU A 185 -7.43 -2.88 7.69
CA LEU A 185 -8.76 -2.92 7.10
C LEU A 185 -9.47 -1.57 7.34
N PRO A 186 -9.17 -0.53 6.54
CA PRO A 186 -9.78 0.76 6.73
C PRO A 186 -11.29 0.71 6.45
N GLY A 187 -12.04 1.45 7.25
CA GLY A 187 -13.43 1.79 6.97
C GLY A 187 -13.54 3.01 6.05
N ALA A 188 -14.51 3.86 6.32
CA ALA A 188 -14.71 5.11 5.60
C ALA A 188 -13.73 6.17 6.13
N PHE A 189 -12.80 6.61 5.28
CA PHE A 189 -11.92 7.74 5.53
C PHE A 189 -12.27 8.88 4.58
N ASP A 190 -12.25 10.12 5.05
CA ASP A 190 -12.48 11.30 4.22
C ASP A 190 -11.34 11.47 3.20
N THR A 191 -11.56 10.90 2.03
CA THR A 191 -10.65 10.93 0.89
C THR A 191 -11.45 11.28 -0.37
N ASP A 192 -10.79 11.82 -1.39
CA ASP A 192 -11.39 12.08 -2.71
C ASP A 192 -12.12 10.86 -3.27
N ARG A 193 -11.58 9.66 -2.99
CA ARG A 193 -12.20 8.43 -3.43
C ARG A 193 -13.55 8.18 -2.75
N LEU A 194 -13.63 8.35 -1.43
CA LEU A 194 -14.90 8.17 -0.71
C LEU A 194 -15.94 9.17 -1.21
N ARG A 195 -15.55 10.43 -1.35
CA ARG A 195 -16.44 11.50 -1.86
C ARG A 195 -16.99 11.13 -3.23
N LYS A 196 -16.16 10.75 -4.19
CA LYS A 196 -16.59 10.31 -5.52
C LYS A 196 -17.49 9.08 -5.48
N THR A 197 -17.25 8.14 -4.58
CA THR A 197 -18.09 6.94 -4.43
C THR A 197 -19.47 7.32 -3.90
N MET A 198 -19.55 8.25 -2.93
CA MET A 198 -20.80 8.73 -2.36
C MET A 198 -21.59 9.58 -3.37
N GLU A 199 -20.91 10.45 -4.11
CA GLU A 199 -21.53 11.25 -5.20
C GLU A 199 -22.11 10.33 -6.29
N GLY A 200 -21.36 9.30 -6.70
CA GLY A 200 -21.83 8.33 -7.69
C GLY A 200 -22.99 7.45 -7.18
N ALA A 201 -23.08 7.19 -5.89
CA ALA A 201 -24.21 6.48 -5.29
C ALA A 201 -25.45 7.40 -5.24
N ALA A 202 -25.29 8.65 -4.80
CA ALA A 202 -26.38 9.62 -4.75
C ALA A 202 -26.98 9.97 -6.13
N ALA A 203 -26.18 9.91 -7.19
CA ALA A 203 -26.68 10.15 -8.56
C ALA A 203 -27.52 8.98 -9.12
N LYS A 204 -27.57 7.83 -8.47
CA LYS A 204 -28.35 6.65 -8.87
C LYS A 204 -29.66 6.49 -8.09
N THR A 205 -29.87 7.30 -7.06
CA THR A 205 -31.12 7.41 -6.27
C THR A 205 -31.92 8.61 -6.66
#